data_f7b71eedeb5c1640e93ac6500f600b23
#
_entry.id   f7b71eedeb5c1640e93ac6500f600b23
#
_cell.length_a   1.000
_cell.length_b   1.000
_cell.length_c   1.000
_cell.angle_alpha   90.00
_cell.angle_beta   90.00
_cell.angle_gamma   90.00
#
_symmetry.space_group_name_H-M   'P 1'
#
loop_
_entity.id
_entity.type
_entity.pdbx_description
1 polymer ?
#
loop_
_entity_poly.entity_id
_entity_poly.type
_entity_poly.pdbx_seq_one_letter_code
_entity_poly.pdbx_strand_id
1 'polypeptide(L)'
;YKVIIHFITEQELKEKHNQMPHGGSVICSGFTSTENRQIVEYSLKLDSNPEFTAGVLVAYARAVYKLSLIKDYGAKTVLDIPPVLLSSKNRDELIEKIL
;
A
#
# COMPACT_ATOMS: atom_id res chain seq x y z
N TYR A 1 -25.27 -8.92 -9.54
CA TYR A 1 -24.93 -8.84 -8.12
C TYR A 1 -26.18 -8.54 -7.30
N LYS A 2 -26.34 -9.22 -6.15
CA LYS A 2 -27.40 -8.90 -5.19
C LYS A 2 -26.84 -7.82 -4.26
N VAL A 3 -27.50 -6.67 -4.24
CA VAL A 3 -27.14 -5.56 -3.34
C VAL A 3 -28.13 -5.54 -2.18
N ILE A 4 -27.61 -5.43 -0.97
CA ILE A 4 -28.39 -5.26 0.26
C ILE A 4 -27.96 -3.92 0.85
N ILE A 5 -28.91 -3.02 1.08
CA ILE A 5 -28.68 -1.69 1.64
C ILE A 5 -29.24 -1.65 3.05
N HIS A 6 -28.41 -1.27 4.02
CA HIS A 6 -28.81 -1.02 5.39
C HIS A 6 -28.65 0.47 5.71
N PHE A 7 -29.70 1.10 6.20
CA PHE A 7 -29.62 2.47 6.72
C PHE A 7 -29.30 2.42 8.21
N ILE A 8 -28.30 3.19 8.62
CA ILE A 8 -27.84 3.27 10.01
C ILE A 8 -27.98 4.70 10.51
N THR A 9 -28.03 4.86 11.85
CA THR A 9 -28.08 6.17 12.49
C THR A 9 -26.67 6.80 12.55
N GLU A 10 -26.61 8.13 12.75
CA GLU A 10 -25.33 8.84 12.97
C GLU A 10 -24.61 8.29 14.21
N GLN A 11 -25.35 7.93 15.25
CA GLN A 11 -24.77 7.34 16.45
C GLN A 11 -24.13 5.98 16.15
N GLU A 12 -24.80 5.13 15.43
CA GLU A 12 -24.26 3.82 15.03
C GLU A 12 -23.04 3.96 14.11
N LEU A 13 -23.03 4.94 13.21
CA LEU A 13 -21.87 5.26 12.39
C LEU A 13 -20.66 5.62 13.24
N LYS A 14 -20.83 6.48 14.25
CA LYS A 14 -19.76 6.90 15.15
C LYS A 14 -19.25 5.77 16.04
N GLU A 15 -20.14 4.90 16.52
CA GLU A 15 -19.77 3.82 17.43
C GLU A 15 -19.09 2.64 16.74
N LYS A 16 -19.55 2.27 15.53
CA LYS A 16 -19.14 1.02 14.87
C LYS A 16 -18.28 1.21 13.63
N HIS A 17 -18.28 2.39 13.01
CA HIS A 17 -17.67 2.60 11.69
C HIS A 17 -16.75 3.81 11.59
N ASN A 18 -16.48 4.51 12.70
CA ASN A 18 -15.67 5.74 12.70
C ASN A 18 -14.21 5.52 12.29
N GLN A 19 -13.66 4.33 12.50
CA GLN A 19 -12.27 4.02 12.18
C GLN A 19 -12.07 3.59 10.72
N MET A 20 -13.15 3.37 9.97
CA MET A 20 -13.11 2.96 8.56
C MET A 20 -12.16 1.77 8.29
N PRO A 21 -12.38 0.61 8.96
CA PRO A 21 -11.55 -0.56 8.74
C PRO A 21 -11.64 -1.02 7.29
N HIS A 22 -10.51 -1.47 6.74
CA HIS A 22 -10.44 -1.93 5.36
C HIS A 22 -9.51 -3.13 5.22
N GLY A 23 -9.76 -3.98 4.25
CA GLY A 23 -8.90 -5.12 3.99
C GLY A 23 -9.26 -5.86 2.72
N GLY A 24 -8.39 -6.76 2.34
CA GLY A 24 -8.57 -7.61 1.18
C GLY A 24 -7.41 -8.56 0.98
N SER A 25 -7.53 -9.44 0.00
CA SER A 25 -6.47 -10.34 -0.41
C SER A 25 -6.36 -10.41 -1.92
N VAL A 26 -5.14 -10.61 -2.40
CA VAL A 26 -4.83 -10.91 -3.80
C VAL A 26 -4.12 -12.24 -3.82
N ILE A 27 -4.60 -13.16 -4.64
CA ILE A 27 -4.01 -14.48 -4.84
C ILE A 27 -3.66 -14.61 -6.32
N CYS A 28 -2.39 -14.79 -6.61
CA CYS A 28 -1.89 -15.06 -7.96
C CYS A 28 -1.38 -16.50 -8.02
N SER A 29 -1.94 -17.30 -8.91
CA SER A 29 -1.54 -18.69 -9.12
C SER A 29 -1.10 -18.89 -10.57
N GLY A 30 0.04 -19.53 -10.77
CA GLY A 30 0.60 -19.78 -12.09
C GLY A 30 1.63 -20.90 -12.08
N PHE A 31 2.27 -21.11 -13.21
CA PHE A 31 3.35 -22.08 -13.39
C PHE A 31 4.62 -21.35 -13.82
N THR A 32 5.76 -21.68 -13.24
CA THR A 32 7.08 -21.21 -13.70
C THR A 32 7.68 -22.10 -14.77
N SER A 33 7.23 -23.35 -14.80
CA SER A 33 7.56 -24.33 -15.85
C SER A 33 6.38 -25.29 -15.98
N THR A 34 6.49 -26.27 -16.85
CA THR A 34 5.42 -27.25 -17.14
C THR A 34 4.85 -27.94 -15.90
N GLU A 35 5.68 -28.15 -14.85
CA GLU A 35 5.29 -28.92 -13.66
C GLU A 35 5.37 -28.12 -12.34
N ASN A 36 6.01 -26.94 -12.36
CA ASN A 36 6.25 -26.16 -11.13
C ASN A 36 5.19 -25.08 -10.95
N ARG A 37 4.20 -25.38 -10.12
CA ARG A 37 3.16 -24.41 -9.74
C ARG A 37 3.66 -23.46 -8.65
N GLN A 38 3.29 -22.19 -8.81
CA GLN A 38 3.50 -21.16 -7.79
C GLN A 38 2.17 -20.53 -7.37
N ILE A 39 2.12 -20.15 -6.10
CA ILE A 39 1.04 -19.34 -5.54
C ILE A 39 1.70 -18.21 -4.76
N VAL A 40 1.31 -16.98 -5.07
CA VAL A 40 1.68 -15.78 -4.31
C VAL A 40 0.42 -15.22 -3.70
N GLU A 41 0.43 -15.05 -2.40
CA GLU A 41 -0.70 -14.51 -1.64
C GLU A 41 -0.27 -13.21 -0.96
N TYR A 42 -1.10 -12.18 -1.08
CA TYR A 42 -0.96 -10.92 -0.38
C TYR A 42 -2.25 -10.62 0.37
N SER A 43 -2.14 -10.29 1.65
CA SER A 43 -3.27 -9.93 2.48
C SER A 43 -3.03 -8.59 3.17
N LEU A 44 -4.04 -7.74 3.17
CA LEU A 44 -4.06 -6.45 3.84
C LEU A 44 -5.20 -6.42 4.85
N LYS A 45 -4.92 -6.00 6.08
CA LYS A 45 -5.91 -5.71 7.12
C LYS A 45 -5.55 -4.38 7.76
N LEU A 46 -6.46 -3.43 7.71
CA LEU A 46 -6.28 -2.08 8.22
C LEU A 46 -7.37 -1.77 9.24
N ASP A 47 -6.98 -1.33 10.41
CA ASP A 47 -7.90 -0.78 11.40
C ASP A 47 -8.37 0.61 10.99
N SER A 48 -7.49 1.39 10.33
CA SER A 48 -7.78 2.70 9.77
C SER A 48 -7.23 2.82 8.35
N ASN A 49 -8.10 2.82 7.35
CA ASN A 49 -7.72 3.07 5.96
C ASN A 49 -7.19 4.50 5.73
N PRO A 50 -7.78 5.57 6.33
CA PRO A 50 -7.24 6.92 6.21
C PRO A 50 -5.80 7.05 6.73
N GLU A 51 -5.47 6.45 7.86
CA GLU A 51 -4.12 6.49 8.44
C GLU A 51 -3.10 5.78 7.53
N PHE A 52 -3.43 4.60 7.05
CA PHE A 52 -2.59 3.88 6.09
C PHE A 52 -2.35 4.70 4.83
N THR A 53 -3.41 5.26 4.25
CA THR A 53 -3.32 6.08 3.03
C THR A 53 -2.47 7.33 3.25
N ALA A 54 -2.61 7.99 4.39
CA ALA A 54 -1.76 9.13 4.77
C ALA A 54 -0.28 8.72 4.84
N GLY A 55 0.01 7.56 5.43
CA GLY A 55 1.37 7.00 5.47
C GLY A 55 1.97 6.77 4.08
N VAL A 56 1.18 6.22 3.16
CA VAL A 56 1.58 6.02 1.75
C VAL A 56 1.86 7.35 1.07
N LEU A 57 0.99 8.36 1.23
CA LEU A 57 1.18 9.68 0.65
C LEU A 57 2.47 10.35 1.16
N VAL A 58 2.77 10.24 2.46
CA VAL A 58 4.03 10.76 3.04
C VAL A 58 5.25 10.05 2.46
N ALA A 59 5.19 8.73 2.24
CA ALA A 59 6.27 7.98 1.60
C ALA A 59 6.54 8.48 0.17
N TYR A 60 5.50 8.70 -0.64
CA TYR A 60 5.64 9.24 -1.99
C TYR A 60 6.09 10.70 -2.00
N ALA A 61 5.64 11.53 -1.07
CA ALA A 61 6.13 12.91 -0.92
C ALA A 61 7.65 12.92 -0.65
N ARG A 62 8.16 11.99 0.18
CA ARG A 62 9.59 11.80 0.40
C ARG A 62 10.33 11.40 -0.88
N ALA A 63 9.77 10.49 -1.68
CA ALA A 63 10.36 10.10 -2.96
C ALA A 63 10.45 11.29 -3.92
N VAL A 64 9.39 12.08 -4.05
CA VAL A 64 9.38 13.30 -4.88
C VAL A 64 10.45 14.30 -4.41
N TYR A 65 10.57 14.50 -3.09
CA TYR A 65 11.62 15.37 -2.54
C TYR A 65 13.03 14.86 -2.90
N LYS A 66 13.30 13.57 -2.72
CA LYS A 66 14.61 12.99 -3.07
C LYS A 66 14.93 13.13 -4.57
N LEU A 67 13.96 12.92 -5.45
CA LEU A 67 14.09 13.13 -6.89
C LEU A 67 14.37 14.59 -7.22
N SER A 68 13.73 15.53 -6.55
CA SER A 68 13.97 16.97 -6.75
C SER A 68 15.42 17.38 -6.42
N LEU A 69 16.03 16.77 -5.40
CA LEU A 69 17.42 17.06 -5.04
C LEU A 69 18.42 16.68 -6.14
N ILE A 70 18.12 15.66 -6.93
CA ILE A 70 18.92 15.23 -8.09
C ILE A 70 18.42 15.82 -9.41
N LYS A 71 17.48 16.78 -9.35
CA LYS A 71 16.88 17.46 -10.51
C LYS A 71 16.17 16.53 -11.48
N ASP A 72 15.69 15.38 -11.02
CA ASP A 72 14.84 14.47 -11.79
C ASP A 72 13.38 14.92 -11.67
N TYR A 73 12.98 15.78 -12.60
CA TYR A 73 11.64 16.36 -12.65
C TYR A 73 10.76 15.65 -13.68
N GLY A 74 9.46 15.84 -13.56
CA GLY A 74 8.45 15.33 -14.48
C GLY A 74 7.40 14.48 -13.81
N ALA A 75 6.42 14.02 -14.58
CA ALA A 75 5.40 13.10 -14.11
C ALA A 75 6.02 11.72 -13.82
N LYS A 76 5.75 11.17 -12.65
CA LYS A 76 6.20 9.84 -12.24
C LYS A 76 5.00 9.00 -11.84
N THR A 77 5.07 7.72 -12.15
CA THR A 77 4.12 6.71 -11.70
C THR A 77 4.71 5.86 -10.59
N VAL A 78 3.92 5.01 -9.98
CA VAL A 78 4.41 4.03 -8.98
C VAL A 78 5.50 3.12 -9.54
N LEU A 79 5.52 2.88 -10.84
CA LEU A 79 6.52 2.04 -11.52
C LEU A 79 7.88 2.71 -11.68
N ASP A 80 7.93 4.03 -11.57
CA ASP A 80 9.17 4.83 -11.69
C ASP A 80 9.87 5.05 -10.36
N ILE A 81 9.25 4.64 -9.24
CA ILE A 81 9.74 4.92 -7.89
C ILE A 81 10.31 3.66 -7.24
N PRO A 82 11.63 3.50 -7.18
CA PRO A 82 12.24 2.39 -6.45
C PRO A 82 11.98 2.48 -4.94
N PRO A 83 11.80 1.35 -4.24
CA PRO A 83 11.47 1.30 -2.81
C PRO A 83 12.40 2.12 -1.90
N VAL A 84 13.68 2.26 -2.25
CA VAL A 84 14.66 3.05 -1.48
C VAL A 84 14.29 4.53 -1.39
N LEU A 85 13.58 5.07 -2.37
CA LEU A 85 13.13 6.47 -2.34
C LEU A 85 11.96 6.66 -1.38
N LEU A 86 11.13 5.65 -1.16
CA LEU A 86 9.98 5.69 -0.25
C LEU A 86 10.42 5.68 1.23
N SER A 87 11.59 5.10 1.54
CA SER A 87 12.10 4.98 2.90
C SER A 87 12.75 6.28 3.41
N SER A 88 12.68 6.50 4.73
CA SER A 88 13.51 7.51 5.42
C SER A 88 14.98 7.06 5.57
N LYS A 89 15.25 5.76 5.41
CA LYS A 89 16.58 5.17 5.51
C LYS A 89 17.31 5.23 4.17
N ASN A 90 18.64 5.20 4.22
CA ASN A 90 19.46 5.04 3.03
C ASN A 90 19.50 3.58 2.57
N ARG A 91 20.16 3.32 1.42
CA ARG A 91 20.24 1.99 0.82
C ARG A 91 20.94 0.98 1.73
N ASP A 92 22.05 1.37 2.36
CA ASP A 92 22.84 0.43 3.15
C ASP A 92 22.12 0.05 4.45
N GLU A 93 21.45 1.01 5.10
CA GLU A 93 20.57 0.74 6.24
C GLU A 93 19.38 -0.17 5.88
N LEU A 94 18.88 -0.11 4.66
CA LEU A 94 17.80 -1.00 4.20
C LEU A 94 18.34 -2.41 3.93
N ILE A 95 19.51 -2.55 3.32
CA ILE A 95 20.16 -3.84 3.08
C ILE A 95 20.40 -4.55 4.43
N GLU A 96 20.98 -3.86 5.40
CA GLU A 96 21.26 -4.41 6.73
C GLU A 96 19.99 -4.92 7.45
N LYS A 97 18.84 -4.27 7.19
CA LYS A 97 17.58 -4.59 7.91
C LYS A 97 16.68 -5.59 7.22
N ILE A 98 16.76 -5.71 5.91
CA ILE A 98 15.79 -6.47 5.10
C ILE A 98 16.43 -7.72 4.49
N LEU A 99 17.70 -7.68 4.18
CA LEU A 99 18.50 -8.78 3.62
C LEU A 99 19.42 -9.41 4.67
#